data_e0a7df5c2f3d86ed5493c555bac15f90
#
_entry.id   e0a7df5c2f3d86ed5493c555bac15f90
#
_cell.length_a   1.000
_cell.length_b   1.000
_cell.length_c   1.000
_cell.angle_alpha   90.00
_cell.angle_beta   90.00
_cell.angle_gamma   90.00
#
_symmetry.space_group_name_H-M   'P 1'
#
loop_
_entity.id
_entity.type
_entity.pdbx_description
1 polymer ?
#
loop_
_entity_poly.entity_id
_entity_poly.type
_entity_poly.pdbx_seq_one_letter_code
_entity_poly.pdbx_strand_id
1 'polypeptide(L)'
;MSIEQKIFGSLPDGTKIHLYTLTNTNGVRIQAMEYGARVVSIQVPDRKGNLGNVVLGHDTLEEYLADGDFLGAAVGRYANRIAGGKAEIDGTLYSLSQNENGNTLHGGFQGFHQKAWRLKCSNNDDEAPSITFAYRSADGEEGFPGNLDVSICYTLTTDNALVIDYTAKTDVSTLVNLTNHSFFNLTGDPATVSYTHLDVYKRQAMPTVGTNC
;
A
#
# COMPACT_ATOMS: atom_id res chain seq x y z
N MET A 1 -17.66 -7.55 -15.91
CA MET A 1 -16.54 -7.34 -14.99
C MET A 1 -15.42 -8.28 -15.35
N SER A 2 -14.18 -7.91 -15.13
CA SER A 2 -13.05 -8.77 -15.50
C SER A 2 -11.87 -8.57 -14.57
N ILE A 3 -11.11 -9.65 -14.39
CA ILE A 3 -9.76 -9.61 -13.84
C ILE A 3 -8.81 -9.98 -14.98
N GLU A 4 -7.92 -9.05 -15.31
CA GLU A 4 -6.87 -9.28 -16.30
C GLU A 4 -5.52 -9.34 -15.58
N GLN A 5 -4.62 -10.20 -16.07
CA GLN A 5 -3.27 -10.35 -15.54
C GLN A 5 -2.27 -10.14 -16.66
N LYS A 6 -1.20 -9.38 -16.38
CA LYS A 6 -0.04 -9.27 -17.26
C LYS A 6 1.26 -9.26 -16.47
N ILE A 7 2.38 -9.62 -17.11
CA ILE A 7 3.70 -9.42 -16.52
C ILE A 7 3.96 -7.91 -16.50
N PHE A 8 4.30 -7.36 -15.33
CA PHE A 8 4.66 -5.96 -15.14
C PHE A 8 6.16 -5.74 -15.22
N GLY A 9 6.94 -6.72 -14.78
CA GLY A 9 8.40 -6.70 -14.82
C GLY A 9 9.01 -7.93 -14.16
N SER A 10 10.32 -7.89 -13.94
CA SER A 10 11.05 -8.94 -13.20
C SER A 10 11.99 -8.30 -12.18
N LEU A 11 12.04 -8.88 -10.98
CA LEU A 11 13.01 -8.49 -9.97
C LEU A 11 14.44 -8.89 -10.41
N PRO A 12 15.49 -8.33 -9.79
CA PRO A 12 16.87 -8.67 -10.11
C PRO A 12 17.23 -10.17 -10.00
N ASP A 13 16.51 -10.91 -9.16
CA ASP A 13 16.66 -12.36 -9.00
C ASP A 13 15.90 -13.18 -10.05
N GLY A 14 15.23 -12.52 -11.01
CA GLY A 14 14.44 -13.13 -12.06
C GLY A 14 12.98 -13.42 -11.69
N THR A 15 12.55 -13.14 -10.46
CA THR A 15 11.15 -13.30 -10.03
C THR A 15 10.25 -12.39 -10.86
N LYS A 16 9.26 -12.98 -11.55
CA LYS A 16 8.29 -12.21 -12.32
C LYS A 16 7.25 -11.59 -11.40
N ILE A 17 6.96 -10.31 -11.63
CA ILE A 17 5.92 -9.56 -10.95
C ILE A 17 4.76 -9.36 -11.91
N HIS A 18 3.57 -9.73 -11.47
CA HIS A 18 2.34 -9.56 -12.25
C HIS A 18 1.57 -8.33 -11.77
N LEU A 19 0.90 -7.70 -12.73
CA LEU A 19 -0.08 -6.65 -12.53
C LEU A 19 -1.46 -7.22 -12.81
N TYR A 20 -2.39 -6.99 -11.92
CA TYR A 20 -3.79 -7.40 -12.01
C TYR A 20 -4.66 -6.17 -12.20
N THR A 21 -5.58 -6.22 -13.14
CA THR A 21 -6.57 -5.17 -13.40
C THR A 21 -7.96 -5.70 -13.08
N LEU A 22 -8.62 -5.09 -12.11
CA LEU A 22 -10.02 -5.34 -11.78
C LEU A 22 -10.87 -4.25 -12.43
N THR A 23 -11.94 -4.64 -13.12
CA THR A 23 -12.87 -3.70 -13.75
C THR A 23 -14.29 -4.00 -13.31
N ASN A 24 -15.03 -2.99 -12.82
CA ASN A 24 -16.44 -3.14 -12.49
C ASN A 24 -17.36 -2.77 -13.66
N THR A 25 -18.68 -2.94 -13.47
CA THR A 25 -19.70 -2.64 -14.48
C THR A 25 -19.79 -1.16 -14.85
N ASN A 26 -19.32 -0.26 -13.98
CA ASN A 26 -19.33 1.19 -14.21
C ASN A 26 -18.06 1.69 -14.91
N GLY A 27 -17.15 0.78 -15.30
CA GLY A 27 -15.91 1.11 -16.00
C GLY A 27 -14.78 1.61 -15.08
N VAL A 28 -14.98 1.63 -13.75
CA VAL A 28 -13.89 1.88 -12.79
C VAL A 28 -12.88 0.74 -12.87
N ARG A 29 -11.59 1.07 -12.85
CA ARG A 29 -10.50 0.10 -12.91
C ARG A 29 -9.52 0.31 -11.77
N ILE A 30 -9.13 -0.80 -11.14
CA ILE A 30 -8.07 -0.83 -10.12
C ILE A 30 -6.95 -1.71 -10.65
N GLN A 31 -5.73 -1.22 -10.58
CA GLN A 31 -4.55 -2.03 -10.88
C GLN A 31 -3.74 -2.24 -9.61
N ALA A 32 -3.41 -3.50 -9.33
CA ALA A 32 -2.54 -3.86 -8.21
C ALA A 32 -1.50 -4.90 -8.64
N MET A 33 -0.29 -4.82 -8.06
CA MET A 33 0.82 -5.71 -8.40
C MET A 33 1.35 -6.49 -7.19
N GLU A 34 2.05 -7.59 -7.48
CA GLU A 34 2.63 -8.48 -6.46
C GLU A 34 3.79 -7.83 -5.67
N TYR A 35 4.56 -6.89 -6.25
CA TYR A 35 5.63 -6.22 -5.53
C TYR A 35 5.07 -5.18 -4.56
N GLY A 36 5.24 -5.44 -3.26
CA GLY A 36 4.69 -4.61 -2.19
C GLY A 36 3.17 -4.67 -2.07
N ALA A 37 2.49 -5.62 -2.73
CA ALA A 37 1.03 -5.67 -2.86
C ALA A 37 0.46 -4.26 -3.18
N ARG A 38 1.09 -3.55 -4.12
CA ARG A 38 0.82 -2.13 -4.41
C ARG A 38 -0.43 -1.92 -5.23
N VAL A 39 -1.20 -0.92 -4.87
CA VAL A 39 -2.17 -0.29 -5.79
C VAL A 39 -1.41 0.64 -6.72
N VAL A 40 -1.38 0.31 -8.01
CA VAL A 40 -0.61 1.03 -9.05
C VAL A 40 -1.44 2.15 -9.66
N SER A 41 -2.74 1.89 -9.90
CA SER A 41 -3.66 2.90 -10.42
C SER A 41 -5.09 2.67 -9.94
N ILE A 42 -5.84 3.76 -9.82
CA ILE A 42 -7.29 3.80 -9.63
C ILE A 42 -7.84 4.71 -10.71
N GLN A 43 -8.43 4.12 -11.74
CA GLN A 43 -8.99 4.85 -12.87
C GLN A 43 -10.50 5.00 -12.71
N VAL A 44 -10.94 6.24 -12.65
CA VAL A 44 -12.37 6.59 -12.50
C VAL A 44 -12.83 7.45 -13.67
N PRO A 45 -14.08 7.30 -14.14
CA PRO A 45 -14.64 8.13 -15.21
C PRO A 45 -14.92 9.55 -14.69
N ASP A 46 -14.57 10.55 -15.49
CA ASP A 46 -15.02 11.92 -15.31
C ASP A 46 -16.50 12.08 -15.73
N ARG A 47 -17.05 13.30 -15.66
CA ARG A 47 -18.44 13.61 -16.06
C ARG A 47 -18.71 13.36 -17.54
N LYS A 48 -17.67 13.21 -18.37
CA LYS A 48 -17.76 12.93 -19.82
C LYS A 48 -17.48 11.46 -20.13
N GLY A 49 -17.16 10.65 -19.11
CA GLY A 49 -16.81 9.23 -19.25
C GLY A 49 -15.34 8.96 -19.55
N ASN A 50 -14.45 9.98 -19.57
CA ASN A 50 -13.03 9.76 -19.75
C ASN A 50 -12.42 9.22 -18.46
N LEU A 51 -11.60 8.17 -18.53
CA LEU A 51 -10.91 7.61 -17.39
C LEU A 51 -9.71 8.47 -17.00
N GLY A 52 -9.62 8.85 -15.72
CA GLY A 52 -8.47 9.51 -15.10
C GLY A 52 -7.93 8.68 -13.95
N ASN A 53 -6.60 8.61 -13.82
CA ASN A 53 -5.96 7.96 -12.66
C ASN A 53 -5.93 8.93 -11.49
N VAL A 54 -6.53 8.55 -10.37
CA VAL A 54 -6.66 9.41 -9.17
C VAL A 54 -5.67 9.08 -8.06
N VAL A 55 -4.67 8.24 -8.34
CA VAL A 55 -3.55 7.96 -7.43
C VAL A 55 -2.21 8.17 -8.14
N LEU A 56 -1.17 8.54 -7.40
CA LEU A 56 0.18 8.60 -7.92
C LEU A 56 0.78 7.19 -7.98
N GLY A 57 1.53 6.93 -9.03
CA GLY A 57 2.22 5.65 -9.27
C GLY A 57 3.24 5.80 -10.40
N HIS A 58 3.97 4.73 -10.66
CA HIS A 58 4.96 4.63 -11.73
C HIS A 58 4.46 3.70 -12.85
N ASP A 59 5.01 3.88 -14.05
CA ASP A 59 4.62 3.11 -15.22
C ASP A 59 5.37 1.77 -15.34
N THR A 60 6.52 1.65 -14.67
CA THR A 60 7.39 0.47 -14.75
C THR A 60 7.78 -0.06 -13.37
N LEU A 61 8.13 -1.36 -13.30
CA LEU A 61 8.63 -1.97 -12.06
C LEU A 61 9.97 -1.38 -11.64
N GLU A 62 10.84 -1.05 -12.61
CA GLU A 62 12.15 -0.47 -12.39
C GLU A 62 12.06 0.86 -11.63
N GLU A 63 11.09 1.70 -11.97
CA GLU A 63 10.82 2.95 -11.27
C GLU A 63 10.39 2.70 -9.82
N TYR A 64 9.52 1.71 -9.57
CA TYR A 64 9.14 1.31 -8.20
C TYR A 64 10.31 0.73 -7.39
N LEU A 65 11.27 0.05 -8.05
CA LEU A 65 12.46 -0.47 -7.38
C LEU A 65 13.46 0.65 -7.02
N ALA A 66 13.50 1.71 -7.81
CA ALA A 66 14.36 2.87 -7.60
C ALA A 66 13.75 3.89 -6.61
N ASP A 67 12.44 3.85 -6.42
CA ASP A 67 11.69 4.79 -5.61
C ASP A 67 11.73 4.45 -4.12
N GLY A 68 12.01 5.46 -3.29
CA GLY A 68 11.91 5.38 -1.84
C GLY A 68 10.53 5.76 -1.28
N ASP A 69 9.60 6.18 -2.14
CA ASP A 69 8.30 6.75 -1.75
C ASP A 69 7.22 5.68 -1.64
N PHE A 70 6.85 5.04 -0.83
CA PHE A 70 5.84 3.99 -0.60
C PHE A 70 4.56 4.08 -1.48
N LEU A 71 4.64 4.62 -2.72
CA LEU A 71 3.50 4.84 -3.61
C LEU A 71 2.62 3.59 -3.73
N GLY A 72 1.38 3.66 -3.25
CA GLY A 72 0.40 2.59 -3.30
C GLY A 72 0.73 1.32 -2.52
N ALA A 73 1.84 1.29 -1.78
CA ALA A 73 2.34 0.07 -1.13
C ALA A 73 1.48 -0.39 0.04
N ALA A 74 1.46 -1.71 0.24
CA ALA A 74 1.11 -2.29 1.53
C ALA A 74 2.25 -2.03 2.52
N VAL A 75 1.93 -1.40 3.64
CA VAL A 75 2.88 -1.05 4.69
C VAL A 75 2.69 -1.96 5.90
N GLY A 76 3.78 -2.55 6.36
CA GLY A 76 3.83 -3.47 7.50
C GLY A 76 5.29 -3.91 7.77
N ARG A 77 5.55 -4.67 8.91
CA ARG A 77 4.49 -5.13 9.82
C ARG A 77 3.76 -4.00 10.54
N TYR A 78 4.44 -2.87 10.79
CA TYR A 78 3.90 -1.77 11.57
C TYR A 78 4.00 -0.46 10.78
N ALA A 79 2.87 0.10 10.41
CA ALA A 79 2.78 1.38 9.71
C ALA A 79 3.10 2.54 10.66
N ASN A 80 3.75 3.57 10.12
CA ASN A 80 4.26 4.73 10.84
C ASN A 80 5.44 4.36 11.76
N ARG A 81 5.71 5.14 12.81
CA ARG A 81 6.95 5.11 13.58
C ARG A 81 6.85 4.32 14.87
N ILE A 82 7.92 3.58 15.17
CA ILE A 82 8.19 3.04 16.50
C ILE A 82 9.44 3.76 17.02
N ALA A 83 9.26 4.55 18.08
CA ALA A 83 10.30 5.39 18.64
C ALA A 83 11.50 4.57 19.13
N GLY A 84 12.71 5.02 18.74
CA GLY A 84 13.95 4.36 19.12
C GLY A 84 14.13 2.94 18.55
N GLY A 85 13.23 2.49 17.62
CA GLY A 85 13.26 1.12 17.11
C GLY A 85 13.13 0.07 18.21
N LYS A 86 12.36 0.34 19.27
CA LYS A 86 12.21 -0.57 20.40
C LYS A 86 10.74 -0.82 20.72
N ALA A 87 10.40 -2.06 20.96
CA ALA A 87 9.07 -2.47 21.36
C ALA A 87 9.13 -3.49 22.51
N GLU A 88 8.36 -3.26 23.55
CA GLU A 88 8.16 -4.24 24.62
C GLU A 88 6.89 -5.05 24.30
N ILE A 89 7.04 -6.38 24.23
CA ILE A 89 5.96 -7.32 23.95
C ILE A 89 6.05 -8.43 24.97
N ASP A 90 4.99 -8.64 25.75
CA ASP A 90 4.93 -9.65 26.82
C ASP A 90 6.13 -9.59 27.79
N GLY A 91 6.58 -8.38 28.14
CA GLY A 91 7.71 -8.14 29.05
C GLY A 91 9.10 -8.36 28.42
N THR A 92 9.18 -8.67 27.13
CA THR A 92 10.43 -8.81 26.38
C THR A 92 10.66 -7.59 25.50
N LEU A 93 11.85 -6.98 25.63
CA LEU A 93 12.23 -5.83 24.79
C LEU A 93 12.86 -6.32 23.48
N TYR A 94 12.24 -5.98 22.37
CA TYR A 94 12.72 -6.24 21.01
C TYR A 94 13.37 -4.98 20.42
N SER A 95 14.50 -5.19 19.71
CA SER A 95 15.16 -4.15 18.93
C SER A 95 14.81 -4.35 17.45
N LEU A 96 14.18 -3.34 16.88
CA LEU A 96 13.73 -3.32 15.48
C LEU A 96 14.71 -2.54 14.62
N SER A 97 14.69 -2.74 13.31
CA SER A 97 15.51 -2.00 12.36
C SER A 97 15.21 -0.50 12.42
N GLN A 98 16.24 0.33 12.54
CA GLN A 98 16.14 1.80 12.62
C GLN A 98 16.44 2.41 11.26
N ASN A 99 15.43 2.55 10.42
CA ASN A 99 15.55 3.04 9.05
C ASN A 99 15.24 4.54 8.87
N GLU A 100 14.87 5.23 9.96
CA GLU A 100 14.55 6.66 9.89
C GLU A 100 14.91 7.38 11.19
N ASN A 101 16.04 8.14 11.20
CA ASN A 101 16.49 8.99 12.31
C ASN A 101 16.46 8.29 13.70
N GLY A 102 16.89 7.00 13.75
CA GLY A 102 16.90 6.21 14.97
C GLY A 102 15.54 5.60 15.33
N ASN A 103 14.52 5.74 14.49
CA ASN A 103 13.23 5.10 14.66
C ASN A 103 13.03 3.98 13.62
N THR A 104 12.10 3.07 13.88
CA THR A 104 11.56 2.20 12.84
C THR A 104 10.43 2.91 12.14
N LEU A 105 10.50 3.06 10.82
CA LEU A 105 9.43 3.61 9.98
C LEU A 105 8.92 2.53 9.04
N HIS A 106 7.59 2.37 8.98
CA HIS A 106 6.89 1.54 8.01
C HIS A 106 7.40 0.10 7.90
N GLY A 107 7.79 -0.50 9.04
CA GLY A 107 8.21 -1.89 9.11
C GLY A 107 9.70 -2.14 8.85
N GLY A 108 10.53 -1.09 8.72
CA GLY A 108 11.97 -1.21 8.59
C GLY A 108 12.51 -1.02 7.17
N PHE A 109 13.78 -1.36 6.95
CA PHE A 109 14.46 -1.19 5.66
C PHE A 109 13.85 -2.02 4.55
N GLN A 110 13.49 -3.26 4.86
CA GLN A 110 12.88 -4.20 3.93
C GLN A 110 11.48 -4.63 4.40
N GLY A 111 10.65 -3.64 4.69
CA GLY A 111 9.26 -3.86 5.06
C GLY A 111 8.41 -4.44 3.92
N PHE A 112 7.13 -4.57 4.14
CA PHE A 112 6.19 -5.23 3.22
C PHE A 112 6.13 -4.61 1.83
N HIS A 113 6.44 -3.33 1.72
CA HIS A 113 6.51 -2.56 0.45
C HIS A 113 7.60 -3.05 -0.51
N GLN A 114 8.62 -3.76 -0.02
CA GLN A 114 9.75 -4.29 -0.82
C GLN A 114 9.68 -5.81 -1.02
N LYS A 115 8.59 -6.46 -0.64
CA LYS A 115 8.46 -7.91 -0.76
C LYS A 115 7.68 -8.29 -2.02
N ALA A 116 8.07 -9.43 -2.62
CA ALA A 116 7.25 -10.08 -3.62
C ALA A 116 6.15 -10.86 -2.88
N TRP A 117 4.92 -10.40 -3.00
CA TRP A 117 3.74 -11.10 -2.52
C TRP A 117 3.30 -12.09 -3.58
N ARG A 118 2.63 -13.16 -3.18
CA ARG A 118 2.05 -14.11 -4.12
C ARG A 118 0.54 -13.92 -4.23
N LEU A 119 0.00 -14.09 -5.41
CA LEU A 119 -1.45 -14.22 -5.55
C LEU A 119 -1.89 -15.48 -4.80
N LYS A 120 -2.79 -15.32 -3.83
CA LYS A 120 -3.40 -16.42 -3.06
C LYS A 120 -4.65 -16.93 -3.75
N CYS A 121 -5.51 -16.03 -4.18
CA CYS A 121 -6.72 -16.31 -4.93
C CYS A 121 -7.21 -15.06 -5.66
N SER A 122 -8.04 -15.28 -6.66
CA SER A 122 -8.82 -14.24 -7.33
C SER A 122 -10.26 -14.73 -7.47
N ASN A 123 -11.20 -13.82 -7.37
CA ASN A 123 -12.61 -14.08 -7.61
C ASN A 123 -13.11 -13.11 -8.68
N ASN A 124 -13.50 -13.67 -9.83
CA ASN A 124 -14.06 -12.91 -10.95
C ASN A 124 -15.60 -12.84 -10.84
N ASP A 125 -16.08 -12.53 -9.65
CA ASP A 125 -17.51 -12.31 -9.39
C ASP A 125 -17.98 -11.10 -10.19
N ASP A 126 -19.16 -11.22 -10.81
CA ASP A 126 -19.75 -10.14 -11.61
C ASP A 126 -20.18 -8.93 -10.77
N GLU A 127 -20.36 -9.09 -9.46
CA GLU A 127 -20.75 -8.00 -8.56
C GLU A 127 -19.54 -7.36 -7.85
N ALA A 128 -18.50 -8.16 -7.52
CA ALA A 128 -17.38 -7.70 -6.71
C ALA A 128 -16.08 -8.47 -7.05
N PRO A 129 -15.43 -8.21 -8.21
CA PRO A 129 -14.17 -8.84 -8.54
C PRO A 129 -13.14 -8.53 -7.46
N SER A 130 -12.37 -9.55 -7.06
CA SER A 130 -11.37 -9.41 -6.01
C SER A 130 -10.11 -10.22 -6.26
N ILE A 131 -8.99 -9.72 -5.75
CA ILE A 131 -7.70 -10.41 -5.70
C ILE A 131 -7.17 -10.41 -4.28
N THR A 132 -6.56 -11.51 -3.86
CA THR A 132 -5.92 -11.62 -2.55
C THR A 132 -4.45 -11.93 -2.74
N PHE A 133 -3.60 -11.05 -2.26
CA PHE A 133 -2.17 -11.28 -2.11
C PHE A 133 -1.86 -11.84 -0.73
N ALA A 134 -0.82 -12.69 -0.64
CA ALA A 134 -0.35 -13.24 0.63
C ALA A 134 1.17 -13.18 0.70
N TYR A 135 1.66 -12.93 1.92
CA TYR A 135 3.07 -12.93 2.27
C TYR A 135 3.26 -13.60 3.65
N ARG A 136 4.36 -14.33 3.81
CA ARG A 136 4.81 -14.83 5.12
C ARG A 136 6.05 -14.09 5.53
N SER A 137 5.91 -13.27 6.55
CA SER A 137 7.02 -12.58 7.20
C SER A 137 7.61 -13.49 8.28
N ALA A 138 8.86 -13.86 8.14
CA ALA A 138 9.53 -14.81 9.03
C ALA A 138 9.80 -14.20 10.41
N ASP A 139 9.94 -15.06 11.42
CA ASP A 139 10.41 -14.66 12.74
C ASP A 139 11.74 -13.89 12.63
N GLY A 140 11.84 -12.76 13.32
CA GLY A 140 13.01 -11.89 13.30
C GLY A 140 13.13 -10.96 12.08
N GLU A 141 12.22 -11.01 11.11
CA GLU A 141 12.24 -10.06 10.00
C GLU A 141 12.13 -8.62 10.53
N GLU A 142 13.10 -7.76 10.16
CA GLU A 142 13.26 -6.38 10.66
C GLU A 142 13.26 -6.25 12.20
N GLY A 143 13.54 -7.36 12.90
CA GLY A 143 13.58 -7.47 14.37
C GLY A 143 12.24 -7.81 15.01
N PHE A 144 11.15 -7.96 14.24
CA PHE A 144 9.84 -8.32 14.78
C PHE A 144 9.78 -9.81 15.14
N PRO A 145 9.26 -10.17 16.35
CA PRO A 145 9.14 -11.58 16.76
C PRO A 145 8.00 -12.30 16.03
N GLY A 146 8.17 -13.60 15.88
CA GLY A 146 7.19 -14.54 15.36
C GLY A 146 7.03 -14.56 13.86
N ASN A 147 6.55 -15.69 13.35
CA ASN A 147 6.13 -15.78 11.98
C ASN A 147 4.76 -15.12 11.82
N LEU A 148 4.60 -14.27 10.80
CA LEU A 148 3.35 -13.61 10.49
C LEU A 148 2.89 -14.01 9.09
N ASP A 149 1.80 -14.77 9.00
CA ASP A 149 1.08 -15.00 7.75
C ASP A 149 0.10 -13.86 7.54
N VAL A 150 0.30 -13.06 6.49
CA VAL A 150 -0.52 -11.91 6.17
C VAL A 150 -1.13 -12.04 4.79
N SER A 151 -2.37 -11.60 4.63
CA SER A 151 -3.02 -11.47 3.33
C SER A 151 -3.79 -10.15 3.23
N ILE A 152 -3.85 -9.63 2.00
CA ILE A 152 -4.55 -8.39 1.65
C ILE A 152 -5.49 -8.72 0.51
N CYS A 153 -6.78 -8.47 0.70
CA CYS A 153 -7.80 -8.62 -0.32
C CYS A 153 -8.20 -7.24 -0.85
N TYR A 154 -8.09 -7.04 -2.14
CA TYR A 154 -8.60 -5.88 -2.86
C TYR A 154 -9.89 -6.28 -3.57
N THR A 155 -11.00 -5.64 -3.23
CA THR A 155 -12.31 -5.87 -3.83
C THR A 155 -12.81 -4.57 -4.44
N LEU A 156 -13.19 -4.63 -5.74
CA LEU A 156 -13.81 -3.50 -6.43
C LEU A 156 -15.32 -3.75 -6.53
N THR A 157 -16.10 -2.94 -5.81
CA THR A 157 -17.55 -3.11 -5.73
C THR A 157 -18.31 -2.44 -6.88
N THR A 158 -19.60 -2.78 -7.04
CA THR A 158 -20.50 -2.17 -8.05
C THR A 158 -20.81 -0.71 -7.77
N ASP A 159 -20.71 -0.28 -6.51
CA ASP A 159 -20.89 1.13 -6.12
C ASP A 159 -19.60 1.94 -6.19
N ASN A 160 -18.56 1.42 -6.89
CA ASN A 160 -17.28 2.06 -7.14
C ASN A 160 -16.38 2.22 -5.91
N ALA A 161 -16.57 1.41 -4.87
CA ALA A 161 -15.66 1.39 -3.73
C ALA A 161 -14.52 0.39 -3.96
N LEU A 162 -13.29 0.78 -3.61
CA LEU A 162 -12.18 -0.14 -3.37
C LEU A 162 -12.17 -0.52 -1.89
N VAL A 163 -12.52 -1.76 -1.58
CA VAL A 163 -12.42 -2.32 -0.23
C VAL A 163 -11.07 -3.02 -0.09
N ILE A 164 -10.37 -2.74 1.00
CA ILE A 164 -9.06 -3.34 1.31
C ILE A 164 -9.17 -4.04 2.66
N ASP A 165 -9.20 -5.38 2.62
CA ASP A 165 -9.28 -6.21 3.82
C ASP A 165 -7.92 -6.82 4.14
N TYR A 166 -7.51 -6.68 5.39
CA TYR A 166 -6.27 -7.25 5.92
C TYR A 166 -6.56 -8.41 6.86
N THR A 167 -5.83 -9.51 6.68
CA THR A 167 -5.85 -10.64 7.60
C THR A 167 -4.42 -10.96 8.00
N ALA A 168 -4.19 -11.11 9.31
CA ALA A 168 -2.90 -11.47 9.86
C ALA A 168 -3.05 -12.57 10.91
N LYS A 169 -2.17 -13.56 10.87
CA LYS A 169 -2.08 -14.66 11.84
C LYS A 169 -0.64 -14.89 12.22
N THR A 170 -0.37 -14.96 13.50
CA THR A 170 0.98 -15.17 14.05
C THR A 170 1.02 -16.38 14.97
N ASP A 171 2.20 -16.93 15.16
CA ASP A 171 2.49 -18.03 16.10
C ASP A 171 2.95 -17.55 17.48
N VAL A 172 3.41 -16.29 17.61
CA VAL A 172 3.72 -15.64 18.90
C VAL A 172 3.26 -14.19 18.89
N SER A 173 3.15 -13.56 20.05
CA SER A 173 2.79 -12.14 20.14
C SER A 173 3.74 -11.27 19.34
N THR A 174 3.21 -10.37 18.53
CA THR A 174 3.98 -9.44 17.69
C THR A 174 3.19 -8.16 17.44
N LEU A 175 3.86 -7.13 16.94
CA LEU A 175 3.20 -5.89 16.55
C LEU A 175 2.68 -5.99 15.12
N VAL A 176 1.41 -5.61 14.92
CA VAL A 176 0.77 -5.54 13.60
C VAL A 176 -0.04 -4.26 13.49
N ASN A 177 0.29 -3.45 12.49
CA ASN A 177 -0.49 -2.27 12.09
C ASN A 177 -0.31 -2.09 10.57
N LEU A 178 -1.30 -2.48 9.80
CA LEU A 178 -1.23 -2.52 8.34
C LEU A 178 -1.98 -1.35 7.72
N THR A 179 -1.45 -0.82 6.61
CA THR A 179 -2.14 0.21 5.82
C THR A 179 -1.77 0.10 4.35
N ASN A 180 -2.55 0.74 3.49
CA ASN A 180 -2.20 1.05 2.11
C ASN A 180 -1.71 2.50 2.03
N HIS A 181 -0.64 2.73 1.28
CA HIS A 181 0.03 4.03 1.18
C HIS A 181 -0.23 4.72 -0.16
N SER A 182 -1.45 4.65 -0.68
CA SER A 182 -1.83 5.39 -1.89
C SER A 182 -1.83 6.90 -1.65
N PHE A 183 -1.25 7.64 -2.60
CA PHE A 183 -1.31 9.09 -2.65
C PHE A 183 -2.37 9.50 -3.64
N PHE A 184 -3.44 10.12 -3.17
CA PHE A 184 -4.56 10.52 -4.01
C PHE A 184 -4.34 11.89 -4.66
N ASN A 185 -4.62 11.96 -5.96
CA ASN A 185 -4.69 13.21 -6.72
C ASN A 185 -5.96 13.19 -7.59
N LEU A 186 -7.02 13.80 -7.10
CA LEU A 186 -8.35 13.77 -7.72
C LEU A 186 -8.44 14.59 -9.02
N THR A 187 -7.39 15.31 -9.42
CA THR A 187 -7.36 16.02 -10.71
C THR A 187 -7.19 15.05 -11.88
N GLY A 188 -6.68 13.84 -11.64
CA GLY A 188 -6.35 12.86 -12.66
C GLY A 188 -5.13 13.21 -13.52
N ASP A 189 -4.44 14.31 -13.19
CA ASP A 189 -3.22 14.78 -13.87
C ASP A 189 -2.05 14.73 -12.88
N PRO A 190 -1.06 13.83 -13.05
CA PRO A 190 0.07 13.70 -12.15
C PRO A 190 0.98 14.94 -12.12
N ALA A 191 0.94 15.77 -13.16
CA ALA A 191 1.68 17.04 -13.21
C ALA A 191 1.02 18.14 -12.38
N THR A 192 -0.26 17.98 -12.04
CA THR A 192 -0.98 18.92 -11.19
C THR A 192 -0.72 18.61 -9.72
N VAL A 193 -0.10 19.52 -9.01
CA VAL A 193 0.26 19.36 -7.61
C VAL A 193 -0.98 19.06 -6.76
N SER A 194 -1.01 17.92 -6.09
CA SER A 194 -2.08 17.54 -5.15
C SER A 194 -2.23 18.52 -3.97
N TYR A 195 -1.28 19.43 -3.81
CA TYR A 195 -1.20 20.41 -2.73
C TYR A 195 -2.26 21.51 -2.77
N THR A 196 -2.89 21.81 -3.91
CA THR A 196 -3.84 22.93 -3.99
C THR A 196 -5.07 22.70 -3.11
N HIS A 197 -5.53 21.47 -2.95
CA HIS A 197 -6.67 21.14 -2.08
C HIS A 197 -6.26 20.85 -0.64
N LEU A 198 -5.12 20.18 -0.41
CA LEU A 198 -4.59 19.91 0.92
C LEU A 198 -4.07 21.18 1.62
N ASP A 199 -3.51 22.14 0.88
CA ASP A 199 -2.98 23.37 1.44
C ASP A 199 -4.09 24.30 1.96
N VAL A 200 -5.23 24.31 1.33
CA VAL A 200 -6.43 25.04 1.83
C VAL A 200 -6.90 24.47 3.16
N TYR A 201 -6.88 23.14 3.34
CA TYR A 201 -7.21 22.49 4.60
C TYR A 201 -6.17 22.74 5.70
N LYS A 202 -4.88 22.72 5.37
CA LYS A 202 -3.81 23.03 6.33
C LYS A 202 -3.83 24.48 6.80
N ARG A 203 -4.15 25.44 5.93
CA ARG A 203 -4.31 26.85 6.30
C ARG A 203 -5.51 27.09 7.20
N GLN A 204 -6.58 26.30 7.09
CA GLN A 204 -7.73 26.40 7.99
C GLN A 204 -7.48 25.74 9.36
N ALA A 205 -6.55 24.80 9.47
CA ALA A 205 -6.24 24.08 10.70
C ALA A 205 -5.13 24.70 11.56
N MET A 206 -4.42 25.73 11.07
CA MET A 206 -3.47 26.48 11.90
C MET A 206 -4.19 27.66 12.58
N PRO A 207 -4.42 27.60 13.91
CA PRO A 207 -4.75 28.80 14.65
C PRO A 207 -3.54 29.73 14.52
N THR A 208 -3.76 30.96 14.09
CA THR A 208 -2.77 32.03 14.17
C THR A 208 -2.29 32.11 15.62
N VAL A 209 -1.05 31.68 15.86
CA VAL A 209 -0.38 31.98 17.11
C VAL A 209 -0.19 33.49 17.10
N GLY A 210 -1.05 34.18 17.83
CA GLY A 210 -0.91 35.59 18.10
C GLY A 210 0.43 35.79 18.81
N THR A 211 1.34 36.49 18.15
CA THR A 211 2.48 37.13 18.80
C THR A 211 1.92 38.19 19.71
N ASN A 212 1.75 37.88 20.98
CA ASN A 212 1.69 38.86 22.04
C ASN A 212 3.05 38.90 22.71
N CYS A 213 3.57 40.11 22.78
CA CYS A 213 4.82 40.60 23.38
C CYS A 213 5.21 39.95 24.68
#